data_83a3c16ef7be61c951f4967f45eb945e
#
_entry.id   83a3c16ef7be61c951f4967f45eb945e
#
_cell.length_a   1.000
_cell.length_b   1.000
_cell.length_c   1.000
_cell.angle_alpha   90.00
_cell.angle_beta   90.00
_cell.angle_gamma   90.00
#
_symmetry.space_group_name_H-M   'P 1'
#
loop_
_entity.id
_entity.type
_entity.pdbx_description
1 polymer ?
#
loop_
_entity_poly.entity_id
_entity_poly.type
_entity_poly.pdbx_seq_one_letter_code
_entity_poly.pdbx_strand_id
1 'polypeptide(L)'
;MWFAVSSDPNTRNYETRLLTTPTSSARMATREASHAGSWYSSDPSRLSRELDGFLDAAGTHGSTPRALIVPHAGYSYSGAAAAWGYKNVDARAGIKRVFLLGPSHHVFLRRCALSKCATYATPLGNLAVDTGIYDELRATGHFVDMDVDVDEAEHSLELHLPYIFKCFEVEEPEHQRPTLVPIMVGSLSQKAEATYGTILAPYLDDDANLFIVSSDFCHWGERFGYRPWDEHRAG
;
A
#
# COMPACT_ATOMS: atom_id res chain seq x y z
N MET A 1 -4.14 6.10 -18.66
CA MET A 1 -5.08 5.04 -19.09
C MET A 1 -5.05 3.95 -18.04
N TRP A 2 -5.85 4.14 -16.99
CA TRP A 2 -5.90 3.34 -15.76
C TRP A 2 -7.08 2.39 -15.87
N PHE A 3 -6.82 1.09 -15.69
CA PHE A 3 -7.75 -0.01 -15.45
C PHE A 3 -8.61 -0.53 -16.63
N ALA A 4 -8.26 -1.71 -17.12
CA ALA A 4 -9.24 -2.68 -17.60
C ALA A 4 -9.83 -3.39 -16.36
N VAL A 5 -10.89 -2.85 -15.78
CA VAL A 5 -11.76 -3.61 -14.87
C VAL A 5 -12.46 -4.64 -15.72
N SER A 6 -12.32 -5.93 -15.36
CA SER A 6 -13.11 -7.04 -15.91
C SER A 6 -14.59 -6.65 -15.93
N SER A 7 -15.21 -6.71 -17.08
CA SER A 7 -16.65 -6.47 -17.30
C SER A 7 -17.46 -7.69 -16.86
N ASP A 8 -17.24 -8.21 -15.65
CA ASP A 8 -18.07 -9.24 -15.04
C ASP A 8 -19.34 -8.58 -14.50
N PRO A 9 -20.55 -8.91 -15.04
CA PRO A 9 -21.81 -8.36 -14.56
C PRO A 9 -22.17 -8.79 -13.13
N ASN A 10 -21.37 -9.64 -12.48
CA ASN A 10 -21.52 -10.08 -11.10
C ASN A 10 -20.75 -9.22 -10.08
N THR A 11 -20.07 -8.15 -10.48
CA THR A 11 -19.49 -7.16 -9.55
C THR A 11 -20.65 -6.48 -8.82
N ARG A 12 -21.02 -7.03 -7.67
CA ARG A 12 -22.05 -6.49 -6.77
C ARG A 12 -21.64 -5.08 -6.39
N ASN A 13 -22.61 -4.18 -6.46
CA ASN A 13 -22.46 -2.78 -6.09
C ASN A 13 -22.24 -2.68 -4.58
N TYR A 14 -20.97 -2.75 -4.12
CA TYR A 14 -20.57 -2.76 -2.71
C TYR A 14 -20.93 -1.47 -1.98
N GLU A 15 -21.10 -0.36 -2.69
CA GLU A 15 -21.47 0.92 -2.06
C GLU A 15 -22.77 0.87 -1.25
N THR A 16 -23.70 -0.03 -1.58
CA THR A 16 -24.97 -0.16 -0.85
C THR A 16 -24.80 -0.93 0.48
N ARG A 17 -23.70 -1.66 0.67
CA ARG A 17 -23.38 -2.42 1.89
C ARG A 17 -22.54 -1.66 2.91
N LEU A 18 -21.85 -0.61 2.49
CA LEU A 18 -20.82 0.10 3.27
C LEU A 18 -21.39 1.13 4.27
N LEU A 19 -22.71 1.27 4.42
CA LEU A 19 -23.33 2.29 5.27
C LEU A 19 -23.55 1.87 6.73
N THR A 20 -22.95 0.78 7.19
CA THR A 20 -23.03 0.39 8.59
C THR A 20 -21.91 1.02 9.41
N THR A 21 -22.26 1.83 10.41
CA THR A 21 -21.30 2.31 11.42
C THR A 21 -20.55 1.14 12.04
N PRO A 22 -19.20 1.16 12.11
CA PRO A 22 -18.44 0.06 12.67
C PRO A 22 -18.78 -0.11 14.16
N THR A 23 -19.10 -1.34 14.57
CA THR A 23 -19.18 -1.70 15.98
C THR A 23 -17.79 -1.65 16.61
N SER A 24 -17.69 -1.34 17.91
CA SER A 24 -16.42 -1.27 18.66
C SER A 24 -15.51 -2.52 18.47
N SER A 25 -16.09 -3.68 18.23
CA SER A 25 -15.38 -4.94 17.97
C SER A 25 -14.63 -4.96 16.62
N ALA A 26 -15.16 -4.28 15.60
CA ALA A 26 -14.52 -4.24 14.28
C ALA A 26 -13.21 -3.41 14.28
N ARG A 27 -13.09 -2.44 15.20
CA ARG A 27 -11.87 -1.62 15.36
C ARG A 27 -10.68 -2.36 15.99
N MET A 28 -10.89 -3.57 16.48
CA MET A 28 -9.84 -4.42 17.07
C MET A 28 -9.40 -5.55 16.13
N ALA A 29 -9.96 -5.64 14.93
CA ALA A 29 -9.64 -6.70 13.99
C ALA A 29 -8.21 -6.52 13.42
N THR A 30 -7.58 -7.64 13.14
CA THR A 30 -6.33 -7.72 12.39
C THR A 30 -6.65 -8.12 10.95
N ARG A 31 -6.05 -7.43 10.00
CA ARG A 31 -6.00 -7.86 8.61
C ARG A 31 -4.88 -8.88 8.48
N GLU A 32 -5.22 -10.07 8.04
CA GLU A 32 -4.26 -11.16 7.88
C GLU A 32 -3.41 -10.99 6.60
N ALA A 33 -2.21 -11.59 6.61
CA ALA A 33 -1.29 -11.59 5.47
C ALA A 33 -1.69 -12.65 4.44
N SER A 34 -2.80 -12.44 3.75
CA SER A 34 -3.47 -13.43 2.89
C SER A 34 -2.67 -13.81 1.64
N HIS A 35 -1.72 -12.98 1.20
CA HIS A 35 -0.84 -13.22 0.05
C HIS A 35 0.50 -13.84 0.44
N ALA A 36 0.78 -14.00 1.75
CA ALA A 36 1.98 -14.69 2.23
C ALA A 36 1.97 -16.17 1.81
N GLY A 37 3.11 -16.68 1.34
CA GLY A 37 3.26 -18.02 0.81
C GLY A 37 2.95 -18.17 -0.68
N SER A 38 2.33 -17.16 -1.30
CA SER A 38 2.02 -17.16 -2.73
C SER A 38 2.70 -16.02 -3.50
N TRP A 39 2.64 -14.79 -3.02
CA TRP A 39 3.24 -13.61 -3.65
C TRP A 39 4.61 -13.26 -3.04
N TYR A 40 4.84 -13.64 -1.81
CA TYR A 40 6.10 -13.53 -1.08
C TYR A 40 6.17 -14.62 -0.01
N SER A 41 7.33 -14.83 0.60
CA SER A 41 7.54 -15.92 1.56
C SER A 41 6.69 -15.74 2.83
N SER A 42 6.01 -16.80 3.28
CA SER A 42 5.35 -16.85 4.59
C SER A 42 6.30 -17.21 5.74
N ASP A 43 7.52 -17.70 5.45
CA ASP A 43 8.54 -17.94 6.46
C ASP A 43 9.24 -16.61 6.81
N PRO A 44 9.19 -16.18 8.07
CA PRO A 44 9.73 -14.86 8.46
C PRO A 44 11.24 -14.76 8.24
N SER A 45 11.99 -15.81 8.52
CA SER A 45 13.45 -15.81 8.37
C SER A 45 13.87 -15.77 6.90
N ARG A 46 13.13 -16.47 6.03
CA ARG A 46 13.38 -16.46 4.58
C ARG A 46 12.99 -15.10 4.00
N LEU A 47 11.83 -14.57 4.38
CA LEU A 47 11.35 -13.26 3.93
C LEU A 47 12.32 -12.14 4.32
N SER A 48 12.78 -12.14 5.59
CA SER A 48 13.74 -11.13 6.06
C SER A 48 15.03 -11.16 5.23
N ARG A 49 15.62 -12.35 5.01
CA ARG A 49 16.83 -12.47 4.18
C ARG A 49 16.62 -12.07 2.72
N GLU A 50 15.47 -12.37 2.15
CA GLU A 50 15.12 -11.98 0.78
C GLU A 50 15.05 -10.46 0.64
N LEU A 51 14.39 -9.79 1.59
CA LEU A 51 14.31 -8.32 1.64
C LEU A 51 15.69 -7.68 1.87
N ASP A 52 16.50 -8.23 2.79
CA ASP A 52 17.88 -7.78 2.99
C ASP A 52 18.68 -7.87 1.69
N GLY A 53 18.59 -8.99 0.97
CA GLY A 53 19.27 -9.18 -0.31
C GLY A 53 18.85 -8.16 -1.37
N PHE A 54 17.57 -7.83 -1.48
CA PHE A 54 17.07 -6.80 -2.38
C PHE A 54 17.55 -5.40 -1.97
N LEU A 55 17.46 -5.07 -0.69
CA LEU A 55 17.89 -3.78 -0.15
C LEU A 55 19.41 -3.58 -0.28
N ASP A 56 20.21 -4.62 -0.07
CA ASP A 56 21.68 -4.54 -0.19
C ASP A 56 22.13 -4.37 -1.64
N ALA A 57 21.39 -4.94 -2.60
CA ALA A 57 21.65 -4.78 -4.02
C ALA A 57 21.22 -3.40 -4.56
N ALA A 58 20.34 -2.70 -3.86
CA ALA A 58 19.83 -1.39 -4.29
C ALA A 58 20.77 -0.25 -3.89
N GLY A 59 20.89 0.75 -4.77
CA GLY A 59 21.63 1.98 -4.50
C GLY A 59 20.82 2.98 -3.67
N THR A 60 21.50 3.95 -3.07
CA THR A 60 20.90 5.07 -2.33
C THR A 60 21.09 6.39 -3.05
N HIS A 61 20.16 7.32 -2.87
CA HIS A 61 20.22 8.68 -3.41
C HIS A 61 20.47 9.75 -2.34
N GLY A 62 20.74 9.35 -1.10
CA GLY A 62 21.28 10.20 -0.04
C GLY A 62 20.29 11.06 0.75
N SER A 63 18.99 11.02 0.48
CA SER A 63 17.96 11.72 1.26
C SER A 63 16.70 10.88 1.41
N THR A 64 16.06 10.94 2.57
CA THR A 64 14.75 10.33 2.78
C THR A 64 13.71 11.03 1.92
N PRO A 65 13.00 10.30 1.05
CA PRO A 65 11.97 10.89 0.20
C PRO A 65 10.71 11.24 1.00
N ARG A 66 9.96 12.23 0.52
CA ARG A 66 8.62 12.56 1.03
C ARG A 66 7.59 11.54 0.56
N ALA A 67 7.79 11.03 -0.64
CA ALA A 67 6.93 10.02 -1.24
C ALA A 67 7.73 9.05 -2.09
N LEU A 68 7.25 7.81 -2.13
CA LEU A 68 7.74 6.74 -3.00
C LEU A 68 6.62 6.31 -3.95
N ILE A 69 6.97 5.97 -5.18
CA ILE A 69 6.10 5.22 -6.08
C ILE A 69 6.81 3.90 -6.37
N VAL A 70 6.21 2.77 -5.95
CA VAL A 70 6.85 1.47 -5.97
C VAL A 70 5.87 0.38 -6.42
N PRO A 71 6.35 -0.69 -7.10
CA PRO A 71 5.51 -1.74 -7.66
C PRO A 71 4.97 -2.70 -6.60
N HIS A 72 3.89 -3.43 -6.95
CA HIS A 72 3.19 -4.37 -6.07
C HIS A 72 2.97 -5.77 -6.67
N ALA A 73 3.77 -6.18 -7.65
CA ALA A 73 3.76 -7.56 -8.10
C ALA A 73 4.39 -8.51 -7.07
N GLY A 74 4.29 -9.82 -7.29
CA GLY A 74 4.98 -10.78 -6.43
C GLY A 74 6.48 -10.52 -6.36
N TYR A 75 7.11 -10.75 -5.23
CA TYR A 75 8.49 -10.32 -4.94
C TYR A 75 9.55 -10.88 -5.90
N SER A 76 9.31 -12.06 -6.49
CA SER A 76 10.17 -12.57 -7.55
C SER A 76 10.22 -11.68 -8.81
N TYR A 77 9.23 -10.80 -9.00
CA TYR A 77 9.14 -9.87 -10.13
C TYR A 77 9.46 -8.43 -9.73
N SER A 78 8.87 -7.96 -8.64
CA SER A 78 8.92 -6.54 -8.27
C SER A 78 9.81 -6.25 -7.06
N GLY A 79 10.19 -7.25 -6.27
CA GLY A 79 10.92 -7.03 -5.01
C GLY A 79 12.21 -6.22 -5.21
N ALA A 80 13.06 -6.64 -6.14
CA ALA A 80 14.29 -5.93 -6.42
C ALA A 80 14.07 -4.47 -6.90
N ALA A 81 13.02 -4.22 -7.69
CA ALA A 81 12.69 -2.87 -8.15
C ALA A 81 12.15 -2.00 -7.00
N ALA A 82 11.28 -2.56 -6.16
CA ALA A 82 10.75 -1.87 -4.98
C ALA A 82 11.85 -1.46 -4.00
N ALA A 83 12.88 -2.29 -3.85
CA ALA A 83 14.01 -2.03 -2.97
C ALA A 83 14.74 -0.71 -3.28
N TRP A 84 14.81 -0.28 -4.53
CA TRP A 84 15.40 1.02 -4.91
C TRP A 84 14.64 2.21 -4.30
N GLY A 85 13.34 2.10 -4.13
CA GLY A 85 12.57 3.11 -3.40
C GLY A 85 12.83 3.01 -1.90
N TYR A 86 12.63 1.82 -1.34
CA TYR A 86 12.71 1.59 0.12
C TYR A 86 14.11 1.80 0.71
N LYS A 87 15.18 1.53 -0.03
CA LYS A 87 16.57 1.77 0.41
C LYS A 87 16.86 3.23 0.79
N ASN A 88 16.05 4.16 0.32
CA ASN A 88 16.18 5.59 0.61
C ASN A 88 15.38 6.04 1.84
N VAL A 89 14.62 5.16 2.47
CA VAL A 89 13.89 5.47 3.71
C VAL A 89 14.86 5.35 4.88
N ASP A 90 15.08 6.47 5.57
CA ASP A 90 15.84 6.47 6.82
C ASP A 90 14.87 6.38 8.01
N ALA A 91 14.93 5.26 8.74
CA ALA A 91 14.12 5.05 9.94
C ALA A 91 14.36 6.12 11.04
N ARG A 92 15.52 6.80 11.00
CA ARG A 92 15.91 7.85 11.96
C ARG A 92 15.40 9.24 11.57
N ALA A 93 14.77 9.38 10.41
CA ALA A 93 14.27 10.68 9.92
C ALA A 93 13.05 11.22 10.70
N GLY A 94 12.63 10.55 11.78
CA GLY A 94 11.51 11.00 12.61
C GLY A 94 10.13 10.73 12.01
N ILE A 95 10.03 9.82 11.04
CA ILE A 95 8.76 9.42 10.43
C ILE A 95 7.88 8.74 11.48
N LYS A 96 6.69 9.27 11.68
CA LYS A 96 5.69 8.78 12.63
C LYS A 96 4.56 8.00 11.95
N ARG A 97 4.31 8.27 10.67
CA ARG A 97 3.21 7.67 9.91
C ARG A 97 3.64 7.33 8.50
N VAL A 98 3.09 6.24 7.99
CA VAL A 98 3.22 5.83 6.59
C VAL A 98 1.84 5.82 5.95
N PHE A 99 1.57 6.76 5.07
CA PHE A 99 0.39 6.77 4.20
C PHE A 99 0.65 5.83 3.03
N LEU A 100 -0.12 4.74 2.95
CA LEU A 100 0.03 3.72 1.92
C LEU A 100 -1.20 3.74 1.01
N LEU A 101 -1.03 4.18 -0.24
CA LEU A 101 -2.10 4.29 -1.23
C LEU A 101 -1.94 3.19 -2.28
N GLY A 102 -2.96 2.39 -2.50
CA GLY A 102 -2.93 1.33 -3.52
C GLY A 102 -4.26 1.17 -4.24
N PRO A 103 -4.24 0.76 -5.53
CA PRO A 103 -5.44 0.59 -6.33
C PRO A 103 -6.26 -0.63 -5.89
N SER A 104 -7.58 -0.56 -6.08
CA SER A 104 -8.48 -1.69 -5.90
C SER A 104 -8.53 -2.54 -7.17
N HIS A 105 -8.19 -3.84 -7.08
CA HIS A 105 -8.22 -4.79 -8.19
C HIS A 105 -9.44 -5.72 -8.16
N HIS A 106 -10.00 -5.98 -6.98
CA HIS A 106 -11.05 -6.98 -6.78
C HIS A 106 -12.44 -6.41 -6.69
N VAL A 107 -12.59 -5.15 -6.27
CA VAL A 107 -13.89 -4.49 -6.12
C VAL A 107 -13.90 -3.15 -6.83
N PHE A 108 -15.03 -2.83 -7.45
CA PHE A 108 -15.21 -1.50 -8.02
C PHE A 108 -15.62 -0.51 -6.94
N LEU A 109 -14.75 0.45 -6.66
CA LEU A 109 -14.99 1.55 -5.72
C LEU A 109 -14.99 2.88 -6.49
N ARG A 110 -15.95 3.75 -6.20
CA ARG A 110 -16.02 5.12 -6.75
C ARG A 110 -15.29 6.14 -5.87
N ARG A 111 -14.90 5.75 -4.67
CA ARG A 111 -14.23 6.56 -3.66
C ARG A 111 -13.04 5.81 -3.11
N CYS A 112 -12.18 6.49 -2.35
CA CYS A 112 -11.18 5.81 -1.55
C CYS A 112 -11.83 5.14 -0.35
N ALA A 113 -11.29 3.96 0.03
CA ALA A 113 -11.78 3.20 1.16
C ALA A 113 -10.71 3.06 2.25
N LEU A 114 -11.16 3.02 3.50
CA LEU A 114 -10.37 2.81 4.70
C LEU A 114 -10.69 1.45 5.30
N SER A 115 -9.68 0.80 5.87
CA SER A 115 -9.86 -0.48 6.55
C SER A 115 -10.67 -0.33 7.83
N LYS A 116 -11.38 -1.40 8.19
CA LYS A 116 -11.98 -1.57 9.52
C LYS A 116 -11.00 -2.18 10.53
N CYS A 117 -9.82 -2.63 10.09
CA CYS A 117 -8.82 -3.23 10.93
C CYS A 117 -7.97 -2.16 11.65
N ALA A 118 -7.55 -2.47 12.88
CA ALA A 118 -6.61 -1.67 13.66
C ALA A 118 -5.15 -2.14 13.49
N THR A 119 -4.95 -3.29 12.86
CA THR A 119 -3.65 -3.93 12.71
C THR A 119 -3.57 -4.62 11.35
N TYR A 120 -2.39 -4.53 10.73
CA TYR A 120 -2.05 -5.28 9.52
C TYR A 120 -0.93 -6.26 9.86
N ALA A 121 -1.21 -7.56 9.69
CA ALA A 121 -0.23 -8.62 9.93
C ALA A 121 0.74 -8.77 8.76
N THR A 122 1.98 -9.12 9.09
CA THR A 122 2.98 -9.65 8.14
C THR A 122 3.68 -10.84 8.77
N PRO A 123 4.35 -11.70 7.99
CA PRO A 123 5.17 -12.76 8.57
C PRO A 123 6.30 -12.24 9.48
N LEU A 124 6.73 -10.98 9.31
CA LEU A 124 7.77 -10.35 10.12
C LEU A 124 7.23 -9.77 11.43
N GLY A 125 5.91 -9.49 11.51
CA GLY A 125 5.23 -8.89 12.66
C GLY A 125 4.13 -7.95 12.23
N ASN A 126 3.50 -7.32 13.19
CA ASN A 126 2.31 -6.51 12.99
C ASN A 126 2.63 -5.02 12.84
N LEU A 127 1.84 -4.34 12.02
CA LEU A 127 1.86 -2.89 11.82
C LEU A 127 0.54 -2.30 12.32
N ALA A 128 0.61 -1.33 13.22
CA ALA A 128 -0.56 -0.67 13.77
C ALA A 128 -1.13 0.36 12.79
N VAL A 129 -2.45 0.41 12.64
CA VAL A 129 -3.16 1.43 11.86
C VAL A 129 -3.35 2.68 12.72
N ASP A 130 -3.12 3.87 12.15
CA ASP A 130 -3.40 5.15 12.79
C ASP A 130 -4.91 5.43 12.78
N THR A 131 -5.60 4.95 13.80
CA THR A 131 -7.05 5.11 13.93
C THR A 131 -7.46 6.55 14.14
N GLY A 132 -6.59 7.40 14.71
CA GLY A 132 -6.85 8.84 14.86
C GLY A 132 -6.94 9.53 13.51
N ILE A 133 -5.96 9.30 12.63
CA ILE A 133 -5.99 9.82 11.25
C ILE A 133 -7.19 9.23 10.48
N TYR A 134 -7.52 7.97 10.69
CA TYR A 134 -8.71 7.39 10.05
C TYR A 134 -10.01 8.09 10.46
N ASP A 135 -10.15 8.48 11.75
CA ASP A 135 -11.32 9.23 12.20
C ASP A 135 -11.36 10.64 11.56
N GLU A 136 -10.20 11.31 11.41
CA GLU A 136 -10.11 12.59 10.68
C GLU A 136 -10.51 12.43 9.21
N LEU A 137 -9.98 11.41 8.52
CA LEU A 137 -10.31 11.14 7.11
C LEU A 137 -11.79 10.80 6.92
N ARG A 138 -12.38 9.98 7.81
CA ARG A 138 -13.82 9.68 7.80
C ARG A 138 -14.67 10.94 7.99
N ALA A 139 -14.26 11.84 8.87
CA ALA A 139 -14.98 13.09 9.15
C ALA A 139 -15.08 14.01 7.92
N THR A 140 -14.19 13.87 6.92
CA THR A 140 -14.28 14.59 5.65
C THR A 140 -15.49 14.18 4.81
N GLY A 141 -16.09 13.00 5.05
CA GLY A 141 -17.21 12.44 4.28
C GLY A 141 -16.85 11.91 2.89
N HIS A 142 -15.55 11.92 2.52
CA HIS A 142 -15.09 11.47 1.20
C HIS A 142 -14.66 10.01 1.16
N PHE A 143 -14.34 9.41 2.29
CA PHE A 143 -13.91 8.00 2.39
C PHE A 143 -15.08 7.09 2.75
N VAL A 144 -14.96 5.82 2.37
CA VAL A 144 -15.86 4.74 2.79
C VAL A 144 -15.06 3.70 3.58
N ASP A 145 -15.73 2.91 4.41
CA ASP A 145 -15.08 1.76 5.04
C ASP A 145 -15.19 0.53 4.13
N MET A 146 -14.12 -0.26 4.02
CA MET A 146 -14.13 -1.56 3.37
C MET A 146 -14.26 -2.69 4.40
N ASP A 147 -14.90 -3.77 3.99
CA ASP A 147 -14.98 -4.98 4.79
C ASP A 147 -13.64 -5.72 4.81
N VAL A 148 -13.39 -6.51 5.87
CA VAL A 148 -12.10 -7.19 6.08
C VAL A 148 -11.79 -8.16 4.94
N ASP A 149 -12.79 -8.88 4.43
CA ASP A 149 -12.64 -9.79 3.29
C ASP A 149 -12.24 -9.08 2.00
N VAL A 150 -12.69 -7.84 1.79
CA VAL A 150 -12.30 -7.00 0.67
C VAL A 150 -10.85 -6.51 0.83
N ASP A 151 -10.48 -6.10 2.04
CA ASP A 151 -9.13 -5.66 2.38
C ASP A 151 -8.12 -6.80 2.22
N GLU A 152 -8.44 -8.00 2.75
CA GLU A 152 -7.58 -9.17 2.66
C GLU A 152 -7.46 -9.75 1.25
N ALA A 153 -8.47 -9.57 0.40
CA ALA A 153 -8.40 -9.98 -1.01
C ALA A 153 -7.47 -9.09 -1.84
N GLU A 154 -7.21 -7.84 -1.40
CA GLU A 154 -6.40 -6.87 -2.16
C GLU A 154 -4.91 -7.01 -1.83
N HIS A 155 -4.09 -7.11 -2.88
CA HIS A 155 -2.64 -7.28 -2.78
C HIS A 155 -1.86 -5.97 -2.88
N SER A 156 -2.40 -4.93 -3.55
CA SER A 156 -1.69 -3.69 -3.83
C SER A 156 -1.18 -2.96 -2.58
N LEU A 157 -1.89 -3.10 -1.45
CA LEU A 157 -1.44 -2.58 -0.16
C LEU A 157 -0.52 -3.58 0.55
N GLU A 158 -0.88 -4.87 0.52
CA GLU A 158 -0.17 -5.91 1.27
C GLU A 158 1.29 -6.07 0.86
N LEU A 159 1.58 -5.99 -0.45
CA LEU A 159 2.95 -6.21 -0.98
C LEU A 159 3.97 -5.16 -0.49
N HIS A 160 3.51 -4.07 0.10
CA HIS A 160 4.36 -3.04 0.71
C HIS A 160 4.65 -3.29 2.20
N LEU A 161 3.78 -4.04 2.89
CA LEU A 161 3.84 -4.17 4.35
C LEU A 161 5.15 -4.81 4.84
N PRO A 162 5.68 -5.90 4.24
CA PRO A 162 6.94 -6.47 4.67
C PRO A 162 8.12 -5.51 4.48
N TYR A 163 8.14 -4.71 3.40
CA TYR A 163 9.15 -3.67 3.19
C TYR A 163 9.06 -2.57 4.23
N ILE A 164 7.85 -2.08 4.52
CA ILE A 164 7.62 -1.07 5.56
C ILE A 164 8.09 -1.61 6.90
N PHE A 165 7.70 -2.84 7.25
CA PHE A 165 8.14 -3.47 8.49
C PHE A 165 9.66 -3.54 8.59
N LYS A 166 10.33 -3.94 7.50
CA LYS A 166 11.80 -4.11 7.44
C LYS A 166 12.54 -2.78 7.50
N CYS A 167 12.10 -1.75 6.76
CA CYS A 167 12.74 -0.42 6.75
C CYS A 167 12.67 0.28 8.11
N PHE A 168 11.62 0.01 8.90
CA PHE A 168 11.45 0.54 10.25
C PHE A 168 11.69 -0.52 11.32
N GLU A 169 12.53 -1.51 11.04
CA GLU A 169 12.99 -2.47 12.03
C GLU A 169 13.85 -1.75 13.06
N VAL A 170 13.39 -1.70 14.30
CA VAL A 170 14.03 -0.95 15.38
C VAL A 170 14.75 -1.92 16.26
N GLU A 171 16.06 -1.71 16.43
CA GLU A 171 16.90 -2.45 17.38
C GLU A 171 16.77 -1.91 18.80
N GLU A 172 16.26 -0.66 18.97
CA GLU A 172 16.19 0.02 20.26
C GLU A 172 14.74 0.24 20.72
N PRO A 173 14.40 -0.07 22.00
CA PRO A 173 13.04 -0.02 22.54
C PRO A 173 12.38 1.36 22.53
N GLU A 174 13.15 2.43 22.45
CA GLU A 174 12.70 3.82 22.47
C GLU A 174 12.22 4.34 21.10
N HIS A 175 12.57 3.66 20.03
CA HIS A 175 12.09 3.99 18.69
C HIS A 175 10.82 3.20 18.39
N GLN A 176 9.70 3.88 18.30
CA GLN A 176 8.43 3.28 17.88
C GLN A 176 8.38 3.20 16.36
N ARG A 177 7.97 2.03 15.85
CA ARG A 177 7.66 1.88 14.42
C ARG A 177 6.52 2.84 14.05
N PRO A 178 6.56 3.49 12.86
CA PRO A 178 5.48 4.36 12.43
C PRO A 178 4.16 3.59 12.32
N THR A 179 3.05 4.29 12.55
CA THR A 179 1.72 3.76 12.28
C THR A 179 1.41 3.82 10.78
N LEU A 180 0.53 2.93 10.33
CA LEU A 180 0.03 2.91 8.94
C LEU A 180 -1.24 3.74 8.78
N VAL A 181 -1.37 4.34 7.60
CA VAL A 181 -2.63 4.90 7.08
C VAL A 181 -2.89 4.26 5.72
N PRO A 182 -3.35 3.01 5.65
CA PRO A 182 -3.66 2.33 4.39
C PRO A 182 -4.92 2.94 3.75
N ILE A 183 -4.83 3.25 2.46
CA ILE A 183 -5.92 3.84 1.69
C ILE A 183 -6.07 3.05 0.39
N MET A 184 -7.18 2.34 0.23
CA MET A 184 -7.52 1.69 -1.04
C MET A 184 -8.13 2.73 -1.98
N VAL A 185 -7.46 2.96 -3.10
CA VAL A 185 -7.86 3.96 -4.09
C VAL A 185 -8.81 3.34 -5.11
N GLY A 186 -10.01 3.89 -5.21
CA GLY A 186 -11.00 3.45 -6.19
C GLY A 186 -10.79 4.06 -7.57
N SER A 187 -11.73 3.79 -8.48
CA SER A 187 -11.79 4.39 -9.82
C SER A 187 -12.29 5.83 -9.70
N LEU A 188 -11.37 6.77 -9.61
CA LEU A 188 -11.66 8.18 -9.36
C LEU A 188 -11.83 8.96 -10.68
N SER A 189 -12.68 9.96 -10.67
CA SER A 189 -12.68 11.00 -11.70
C SER A 189 -11.59 12.04 -11.37
N GLN A 190 -11.12 12.79 -12.36
CA GLN A 190 -10.15 13.87 -12.17
C GLN A 190 -10.58 14.88 -11.07
N LYS A 191 -11.89 15.17 -10.99
CA LYS A 191 -12.43 16.03 -9.91
C LYS A 191 -12.28 15.37 -8.54
N ALA A 192 -12.53 14.07 -8.43
CA ALA A 192 -12.36 13.33 -7.18
C ALA A 192 -10.88 13.25 -6.79
N GLU A 193 -9.98 12.99 -7.74
CA GLU A 193 -8.52 13.02 -7.51
C GLU A 193 -8.07 14.35 -6.92
N ALA A 194 -8.52 15.48 -7.50
CA ALA A 194 -8.21 16.82 -6.98
C ALA A 194 -8.74 17.02 -5.55
N THR A 195 -9.94 16.47 -5.24
CA THR A 195 -10.50 16.53 -3.89
C THR A 195 -9.64 15.75 -2.89
N TYR A 196 -9.28 14.51 -3.20
CA TYR A 196 -8.39 13.72 -2.34
C TYR A 196 -7.01 14.34 -2.21
N GLY A 197 -6.46 14.92 -3.28
CA GLY A 197 -5.21 15.68 -3.25
C GLY A 197 -5.28 16.82 -2.24
N THR A 198 -6.38 17.59 -2.23
CA THR A 198 -6.59 18.67 -1.26
C THR A 198 -6.69 18.15 0.19
N ILE A 199 -7.36 17.01 0.40
CA ILE A 199 -7.50 16.41 1.74
C ILE A 199 -6.16 15.89 2.25
N LEU A 200 -5.36 15.27 1.38
CA LEU A 200 -4.10 14.64 1.76
C LEU A 200 -2.90 15.59 1.78
N ALA A 201 -2.98 16.74 1.10
CA ALA A 201 -1.87 17.70 1.02
C ALA A 201 -1.31 18.14 2.39
N PRO A 202 -2.13 18.47 3.43
CA PRO A 202 -1.60 18.83 4.73
C PRO A 202 -0.76 17.74 5.40
N TYR A 203 -1.11 16.47 5.15
CA TYR A 203 -0.32 15.35 5.67
C TYR A 203 0.97 15.15 4.86
N LEU A 204 0.96 15.42 3.56
CA LEU A 204 2.16 15.37 2.73
C LEU A 204 3.14 16.50 3.08
N ASP A 205 2.65 17.64 3.52
CA ASP A 205 3.47 18.78 3.95
C ASP A 205 4.14 18.56 5.32
N ASP A 206 3.65 17.63 6.14
CA ASP A 206 4.25 17.27 7.43
C ASP A 206 5.41 16.27 7.25
N ASP A 207 6.63 16.68 7.62
CA ASP A 207 7.85 15.87 7.52
C ASP A 207 7.80 14.57 8.34
N ALA A 208 6.89 14.46 9.31
CA ALA A 208 6.69 13.24 10.09
C ALA A 208 5.91 12.14 9.32
N ASN A 209 5.48 12.41 8.09
CA ASN A 209 4.74 11.47 7.26
C ASN A 209 5.54 11.06 6.02
N LEU A 210 5.52 9.77 5.72
CA LEU A 210 6.00 9.20 4.46
C LEU A 210 4.80 8.72 3.64
N PHE A 211 4.76 9.09 2.36
CA PHE A 211 3.77 8.58 1.43
C PHE A 211 4.35 7.45 0.58
N ILE A 212 3.64 6.34 0.47
CA ILE A 212 3.96 5.23 -0.43
C ILE A 212 2.78 5.03 -1.37
N VAL A 213 3.05 5.24 -2.66
CA VAL A 213 2.07 5.04 -3.73
C VAL A 213 2.40 3.73 -4.43
N SER A 214 1.49 2.80 -4.34
CA SER A 214 1.57 1.47 -4.93
C SER A 214 1.15 1.53 -6.39
N SER A 215 2.04 1.25 -7.32
CA SER A 215 1.74 1.29 -8.76
C SER A 215 2.67 0.43 -9.60
N ASP A 216 2.10 -0.48 -10.37
CA ASP A 216 2.76 -1.11 -11.50
C ASP A 216 2.57 -0.24 -12.74
N PHE A 217 3.61 0.49 -13.20
CA PHE A 217 3.48 1.43 -14.31
C PHE A 217 3.25 0.75 -15.65
N CYS A 218 3.88 -0.38 -15.89
CA CYS A 218 3.84 -1.05 -17.17
C CYS A 218 3.77 -2.56 -17.02
N HIS A 219 2.69 -3.14 -17.48
CA HIS A 219 2.60 -4.58 -17.68
C HIS A 219 3.04 -4.91 -19.12
N TRP A 220 4.34 -5.12 -19.33
CA TRP A 220 4.92 -5.46 -20.62
C TRP A 220 4.92 -6.96 -20.85
N GLY A 221 4.64 -7.38 -22.08
CA GLY A 221 4.74 -8.76 -22.49
C GLY A 221 3.50 -9.28 -23.23
N GLU A 222 3.63 -10.46 -23.84
CA GLU A 222 2.57 -11.09 -24.62
C GLU A 222 1.31 -11.34 -23.83
N ARG A 223 1.45 -11.77 -22.56
CA ARG A 223 0.34 -12.00 -21.63
C ARG A 223 -0.56 -10.79 -21.46
N PHE A 224 0.01 -9.57 -21.57
CA PHE A 224 -0.70 -8.31 -21.38
C PHE A 224 -1.10 -7.65 -22.70
N GLY A 225 -0.81 -8.30 -23.84
CA GLY A 225 -1.06 -7.71 -25.17
C GLY A 225 -0.27 -6.42 -25.44
N TYR A 226 0.81 -6.17 -24.69
CA TYR A 226 1.59 -4.97 -24.75
C TYR A 226 3.09 -5.30 -24.85
N ARG A 227 3.63 -5.21 -26.08
CA ARG A 227 5.04 -5.50 -26.39
C ARG A 227 5.62 -4.45 -27.34
N PRO A 228 5.58 -3.15 -27.02
CA PRO A 228 6.24 -2.17 -27.85
C PRO A 228 7.74 -2.44 -27.85
N TRP A 229 8.34 -2.46 -29.02
CA TRP A 229 9.76 -2.60 -29.22
C TRP A 229 10.24 -1.46 -30.14
N ASP A 230 11.27 -0.75 -29.73
CA ASP A 230 11.90 0.30 -30.52
C ASP A 230 13.30 -0.21 -30.93
N GLU A 231 13.43 -0.61 -32.19
CA GLU A 231 14.69 -1.09 -32.76
C GLU A 231 15.82 -0.03 -32.72
N HIS A 232 15.47 1.25 -32.62
CA HIS A 232 16.44 2.35 -32.57
C HIS A 232 16.99 2.63 -31.17
N ARG A 233 16.48 1.99 -30.12
CA ARG A 233 16.93 2.12 -28.73
C ARG A 233 17.67 0.88 -28.19
N ALA A 234 17.87 -0.13 -29.03
CA ALA A 234 18.65 -1.31 -28.69
C ALA A 234 20.11 -1.08 -29.07
N GLY A 235 20.82 -0.28 -28.29
CA GLY A 235 22.24 -0.02 -28.43
C GLY A 235 22.92 0.11 -27.08
#